data_87a05e7353eb615e1b0d5fcc9a8c7cde
#
_entry.id   87a05e7353eb615e1b0d5fcc9a8c7cde
#
_cell.length_a   1.000
_cell.length_b   1.000
_cell.length_c   1.000
_cell.angle_alpha   90.00
_cell.angle_beta   90.00
_cell.angle_gamma   90.00
#
_symmetry.space_group_name_H-M   'P 1'
#
loop_
_entity.id
_entity.type
_entity.pdbx_description
1 polymer ?
#
loop_
_entity_poly.entity_id
_entity_poly.type
_entity_poly.pdbx_seq_one_letter_code
_entity_poly.pdbx_strand_id
1 'polypeptide(L)'
;MTCMLSPDIVCASQDSAAFIESLRDQSDMLRRQATVPEFLHQPAPGKHNDAWIQSLTRKSQQASARSKKTPRALYFLSFSIPEEGLIRMLPEVRALGIPALVNGLIDNDFRKTAEAVFRITREKNTGGVQIDPMQFAKYGITSVPALVVTCGERYDLIRGNIRLKAALERVAKEGECAPVAEAILRESER
;
A
#
# COMPACT_ATOMS: atom_id res chain seq x y z
N MET A 1 20.85 -66.49 -4.29
CA MET A 1 20.04 -65.39 -3.73
C MET A 1 19.91 -64.29 -4.81
N THR A 2 18.84 -64.37 -5.57
CA THR A 2 18.63 -63.59 -6.80
C THR A 2 17.87 -62.34 -6.45
N CYS A 3 18.47 -61.19 -6.58
CA CYS A 3 17.85 -59.89 -6.34
C CYS A 3 17.11 -59.46 -7.64
N MET A 4 15.78 -59.51 -7.61
CA MET A 4 14.95 -58.96 -8.69
C MET A 4 14.93 -57.41 -8.58
N LEU A 5 15.44 -56.75 -9.60
CA LEU A 5 15.27 -55.32 -9.84
C LEU A 5 13.89 -55.09 -10.45
N SER A 6 13.06 -54.34 -9.78
CA SER A 6 11.75 -53.87 -10.27
C SER A 6 11.94 -52.75 -11.28
N PRO A 7 11.18 -52.75 -12.43
CA PRO A 7 11.30 -51.75 -13.49
C PRO A 7 10.34 -50.55 -13.36
N ASP A 8 10.11 -50.04 -12.16
CA ASP A 8 9.02 -49.02 -11.95
C ASP A 8 9.46 -47.56 -11.91
N ILE A 9 10.72 -47.24 -12.32
CA ILE A 9 11.21 -45.84 -12.26
C ILE A 9 11.15 -45.10 -13.59
N VAL A 10 10.77 -45.75 -14.70
CA VAL A 10 10.85 -45.12 -16.03
C VAL A 10 9.54 -44.49 -16.55
N CYS A 11 8.39 -44.70 -15.90
CA CYS A 11 7.10 -44.18 -16.39
C CYS A 11 6.84 -42.69 -16.09
N ALA A 12 7.45 -42.09 -15.08
CA ALA A 12 7.12 -40.72 -14.66
C ALA A 12 7.66 -39.62 -15.60
N SER A 13 8.68 -39.93 -16.43
CA SER A 13 9.29 -38.92 -17.33
C SER A 13 8.60 -38.80 -18.70
N GLN A 14 7.93 -39.85 -19.15
CA GLN A 14 7.22 -39.84 -20.44
C GLN A 14 5.89 -39.09 -20.36
N ASP A 15 5.16 -39.24 -19.26
CA ASP A 15 3.90 -38.51 -19.04
C ASP A 15 4.12 -37.00 -18.91
N SER A 16 5.24 -36.58 -18.33
CA SER A 16 5.58 -35.17 -18.20
C SER A 16 5.91 -34.51 -19.54
N ALA A 17 6.61 -35.21 -20.43
CA ALA A 17 6.94 -34.71 -21.76
C ALA A 17 5.69 -34.59 -22.64
N ALA A 18 4.81 -35.60 -22.65
CA ALA A 18 3.54 -35.56 -23.36
C ALA A 18 2.60 -34.45 -22.83
N PHE A 19 2.59 -34.22 -21.52
CA PHE A 19 1.83 -33.13 -20.93
C PHE A 19 2.36 -31.75 -21.35
N ILE A 20 3.67 -31.53 -21.34
CA ILE A 20 4.28 -30.27 -21.82
C ILE A 20 3.98 -30.04 -23.30
N GLU A 21 4.01 -31.08 -24.13
CA GLU A 21 3.70 -30.99 -25.55
C GLU A 21 2.23 -30.64 -25.78
N SER A 22 1.31 -31.23 -25.02
CA SER A 22 -0.13 -30.89 -25.04
C SER A 22 -0.39 -29.44 -24.64
N LEU A 23 0.34 -28.90 -23.64
CA LEU A 23 0.24 -27.49 -23.24
C LEU A 23 0.77 -26.54 -24.33
N ARG A 24 1.83 -26.93 -25.05
CA ARG A 24 2.32 -26.15 -26.19
C ARG A 24 1.31 -26.10 -27.33
N ASP A 25 0.74 -27.24 -27.71
CA ASP A 25 -0.27 -27.29 -28.76
C ASP A 25 -1.52 -26.48 -28.38
N GLN A 26 -1.94 -26.54 -27.13
CA GLN A 26 -3.04 -25.75 -26.62
C GLN A 26 -2.73 -24.25 -26.62
N SER A 27 -1.51 -23.85 -26.28
CA SER A 27 -1.05 -22.47 -26.34
C SER A 27 -0.98 -21.93 -27.76
N ASP A 28 -0.55 -22.74 -28.72
CA ASP A 28 -0.49 -22.36 -30.13
C ASP A 28 -1.89 -22.29 -30.77
N MET A 29 -2.82 -23.16 -30.37
CA MET A 29 -4.23 -23.05 -30.76
C MET A 29 -4.88 -21.77 -30.23
N LEU A 30 -4.63 -21.42 -28.97
CA LEU A 30 -5.12 -20.17 -28.37
C LEU A 30 -4.52 -18.93 -29.07
N ARG A 31 -3.24 -18.97 -29.44
CA ARG A 31 -2.59 -17.88 -30.22
C ARG A 31 -3.18 -17.72 -31.60
N ARG A 32 -3.53 -18.82 -32.29
CA ARG A 32 -4.18 -18.78 -33.61
C ARG A 32 -5.64 -18.32 -33.56
N GLN A 33 -6.33 -18.55 -32.43
CA GLN A 33 -7.71 -18.14 -32.23
C GLN A 33 -7.85 -16.77 -31.58
N ALA A 34 -6.77 -16.23 -31.00
CA ALA A 34 -6.74 -14.87 -30.48
C ALA A 34 -6.79 -13.87 -31.64
N THR A 35 -7.99 -13.55 -32.08
CA THR A 35 -8.23 -12.35 -32.89
C THR A 35 -7.84 -11.17 -32.00
N VAL A 36 -6.71 -10.53 -32.32
CA VAL A 36 -6.28 -9.30 -31.65
C VAL A 36 -7.42 -8.29 -31.77
N PRO A 37 -8.02 -7.82 -30.67
CA PRO A 37 -9.10 -6.87 -30.75
C PRO A 37 -8.68 -5.65 -31.55
N GLU A 38 -9.55 -5.13 -32.41
CA GLU A 38 -9.28 -4.05 -33.36
C GLU A 38 -8.74 -2.78 -32.68
N PHE A 39 -9.05 -2.56 -31.39
CA PHE A 39 -8.49 -1.45 -30.62
C PHE A 39 -6.98 -1.52 -30.39
N LEU A 40 -6.36 -2.71 -30.52
CA LEU A 40 -4.90 -2.91 -30.44
C LEU A 40 -4.20 -2.64 -31.78
N HIS A 41 -4.94 -2.52 -32.87
CA HIS A 41 -4.45 -2.12 -34.18
C HIS A 41 -4.49 -0.60 -34.39
N GLN A 42 -4.84 0.18 -33.35
CA GLN A 42 -4.73 1.63 -33.46
C GLN A 42 -3.27 1.99 -33.70
N PRO A 43 -2.98 2.82 -34.73
CA PRO A 43 -1.62 3.25 -34.99
C PRO A 43 -1.05 3.89 -33.72
N ALA A 44 0.23 3.61 -33.46
CA ALA A 44 0.93 4.21 -32.33
C ALA A 44 0.61 5.70 -32.26
N PRO A 45 0.25 6.24 -31.08
CA PRO A 45 -0.19 7.62 -30.92
C PRO A 45 0.83 8.53 -31.58
N GLY A 46 0.36 9.29 -32.60
CA GLY A 46 1.22 10.20 -33.35
C GLY A 46 1.87 11.24 -32.43
N LYS A 47 2.85 11.97 -32.95
CA LYS A 47 3.67 12.99 -32.24
C LYS A 47 2.92 13.98 -31.34
N HIS A 48 1.59 14.05 -31.46
CA HIS A 48 0.72 14.90 -30.63
C HIS A 48 0.54 14.37 -29.19
N ASN A 49 0.78 13.09 -28.95
CA ASN A 49 0.67 12.49 -27.61
C ASN A 49 1.95 12.64 -26.77
N ASP A 50 3.09 12.93 -27.40
CA ASP A 50 4.37 13.06 -26.70
C ASP A 50 4.34 14.25 -25.71
N ALA A 51 3.73 15.35 -26.11
CA ALA A 51 3.58 16.53 -25.24
C ALA A 51 2.68 16.24 -24.03
N TRP A 52 1.61 15.48 -24.23
CA TRP A 52 0.71 15.06 -23.15
C TRP A 52 1.39 14.06 -22.20
N ILE A 53 2.08 13.05 -22.75
CA ILE A 53 2.87 12.07 -21.97
C ILE A 53 3.96 12.79 -21.19
N GLN A 54 4.70 13.72 -21.81
CA GLN A 54 5.70 14.53 -21.13
C GLN A 54 5.09 15.40 -20.02
N SER A 55 3.89 15.95 -20.24
CA SER A 55 3.17 16.73 -19.23
C SER A 55 2.75 15.88 -18.03
N LEU A 56 2.31 14.63 -18.26
CA LEU A 56 1.99 13.67 -17.20
C LEU A 56 3.24 13.24 -16.46
N THR A 57 4.34 12.96 -17.17
CA THR A 57 5.62 12.59 -16.57
C THR A 57 6.17 13.72 -15.70
N ARG A 58 6.10 14.96 -16.15
CA ARG A 58 6.49 16.14 -15.34
C ARG A 58 5.60 16.31 -14.12
N LYS A 59 4.27 16.15 -14.27
CA LYS A 59 3.34 16.21 -13.14
C LYS A 59 3.60 15.10 -12.13
N SER A 60 3.87 13.86 -12.58
CA SER A 60 4.20 12.75 -11.69
C SER A 60 5.57 12.95 -11.02
N GLN A 61 6.57 13.47 -11.72
CA GLN A 61 7.88 13.80 -11.15
C GLN A 61 7.78 14.94 -10.14
N GLN A 62 6.98 15.97 -10.41
CA GLN A 62 6.73 17.07 -9.47
C GLN A 62 5.94 16.61 -8.24
N ALA A 63 4.95 15.71 -8.42
CA ALA A 63 4.24 15.09 -7.31
C ALA A 63 5.17 14.21 -6.48
N SER A 64 6.04 13.42 -7.11
CA SER A 64 7.06 12.60 -6.44
C SER A 64 8.13 13.45 -5.74
N ALA A 65 8.52 14.60 -6.30
CA ALA A 65 9.45 15.52 -5.67
C ALA A 65 8.82 16.24 -4.45
N ARG A 66 7.52 16.53 -4.48
CA ARG A 66 6.78 17.02 -3.31
C ARG A 66 6.62 15.96 -2.24
N SER A 67 6.50 14.69 -2.63
CA SER A 67 6.40 13.53 -1.71
C SER A 67 7.72 13.13 -1.05
N LYS A 68 8.87 13.70 -1.46
CA LYS A 68 10.18 13.39 -0.85
C LYS A 68 10.43 14.08 0.50
N LYS A 69 9.60 15.01 0.94
CA LYS A 69 9.66 15.47 2.32
C LYS A 69 9.09 14.37 3.20
N THR A 70 9.93 13.75 4.01
CA THR A 70 9.49 12.80 5.04
C THR A 70 8.39 13.48 5.86
N PRO A 71 7.19 12.87 5.95
CA PRO A 71 6.12 13.46 6.76
C PRO A 71 6.60 13.63 8.20
N ARG A 72 6.25 14.75 8.84
CA ARG A 72 6.63 15.06 10.22
C ARG A 72 6.07 14.06 11.23
N ALA A 73 4.92 13.47 10.90
CA ALA A 73 4.32 12.40 11.67
C ALA A 73 3.54 11.46 10.74
N LEU A 74 3.38 10.20 11.16
CA LEU A 74 2.66 9.14 10.48
C LEU A 74 1.78 8.41 11.47
N TYR A 75 0.52 8.16 11.12
CA TYR A 75 -0.39 7.40 11.97
C TYR A 75 -0.76 6.07 11.33
N PHE A 76 -0.44 4.98 12.00
CA PHE A 76 -0.58 3.62 11.50
C PHE A 76 -1.85 2.98 12.04
N LEU A 77 -2.66 2.46 11.13
CA LEU A 77 -3.94 1.84 11.39
C LEU A 77 -4.05 0.46 10.72
N SER A 78 -5.11 -0.27 11.04
CA SER A 78 -5.50 -1.50 10.36
C SER A 78 -7.01 -1.59 10.26
N PHE A 79 -7.51 -2.24 9.23
CA PHE A 79 -8.93 -2.58 9.10
C PHE A 79 -9.40 -3.65 10.10
N SER A 80 -8.48 -4.24 10.89
CA SER A 80 -8.82 -5.08 12.04
C SER A 80 -9.36 -4.27 13.23
N ILE A 81 -9.15 -2.94 13.25
CA ILE A 81 -9.76 -2.05 14.22
C ILE A 81 -11.24 -1.92 13.87
N PRO A 82 -12.17 -2.04 14.84
CA PRO A 82 -13.59 -1.83 14.60
C PRO A 82 -13.88 -0.51 13.90
N GLU A 83 -14.85 -0.51 12.98
CA GLU A 83 -15.18 0.64 12.12
C GLU A 83 -15.48 1.90 12.93
N GLU A 84 -16.20 1.78 14.07
CA GLU A 84 -16.48 2.89 14.99
C GLU A 84 -15.19 3.49 15.59
N GLY A 85 -14.16 2.66 15.76
CA GLY A 85 -12.84 3.11 16.20
C GLY A 85 -12.17 3.96 15.14
N LEU A 86 -12.15 3.48 13.90
CA LEU A 86 -11.58 4.19 12.75
C LEU A 86 -12.32 5.51 12.48
N ILE A 87 -13.67 5.52 12.53
CA ILE A 87 -14.50 6.71 12.36
C ILE A 87 -14.19 7.78 13.42
N ARG A 88 -13.79 7.40 14.63
CA ARG A 88 -13.39 8.34 15.70
C ARG A 88 -11.97 8.86 15.52
N MET A 89 -11.04 8.01 15.07
CA MET A 89 -9.61 8.36 14.96
C MET A 89 -9.31 9.22 13.73
N LEU A 90 -9.88 8.90 12.56
CA LEU A 90 -9.56 9.56 11.31
C LEU A 90 -9.81 11.08 11.29
N PRO A 91 -10.88 11.63 11.89
CA PRO A 91 -11.06 13.09 11.97
C PRO A 91 -9.94 13.79 12.72
N GLU A 92 -9.45 13.19 13.84
CA GLU A 92 -8.35 13.75 14.63
C GLU A 92 -7.03 13.72 13.84
N VAL A 93 -6.74 12.61 13.14
CA VAL A 93 -5.59 12.46 12.25
C VAL A 93 -5.58 13.54 11.17
N ARG A 94 -6.74 13.77 10.54
CA ARG A 94 -6.91 14.80 9.52
C ARG A 94 -6.75 16.22 10.07
N ALA A 95 -7.35 16.50 11.21
CA ALA A 95 -7.27 17.83 11.84
C ALA A 95 -5.81 18.22 12.15
N LEU A 96 -4.98 17.24 12.48
CA LEU A 96 -3.56 17.41 12.72
C LEU A 96 -2.69 17.37 11.44
N GLY A 97 -3.30 17.17 10.25
CA GLY A 97 -2.58 17.09 8.99
C GLY A 97 -1.64 15.88 8.88
N ILE A 98 -1.90 14.82 9.65
CA ILE A 98 -1.08 13.62 9.71
C ILE A 98 -1.64 12.58 8.70
N PRO A 99 -0.83 11.97 7.82
CA PRO A 99 -1.31 10.89 6.97
C PRO A 99 -1.62 9.63 7.78
N ALA A 100 -2.79 9.01 7.48
CA ALA A 100 -3.17 7.71 8.01
C ALA A 100 -2.69 6.60 7.07
N LEU A 101 -1.98 5.61 7.60
CA LEU A 101 -1.38 4.52 6.84
C LEU A 101 -1.95 3.17 7.26
N VAL A 102 -2.15 2.28 6.27
CA VAL A 102 -2.49 0.87 6.48
C VAL A 102 -1.49 -0.04 5.80
N ASN A 103 -1.27 -1.23 6.37
CA ASN A 103 -0.24 -2.16 5.89
C ASN A 103 -0.60 -2.85 4.57
N GLY A 104 -1.87 -2.93 4.20
CA GLY A 104 -2.29 -3.65 3.00
C GLY A 104 -3.79 -3.63 2.78
N LEU A 105 -4.24 -4.50 1.88
CA LEU A 105 -5.62 -4.64 1.49
C LEU A 105 -6.38 -5.61 2.43
N ILE A 106 -7.67 -5.43 2.56
CA ILE A 106 -8.57 -6.38 3.23
C ILE A 106 -8.67 -7.64 2.34
N ASP A 107 -8.32 -8.80 2.88
CA ASP A 107 -8.34 -10.09 2.15
C ASP A 107 -7.61 -10.06 0.81
N ASN A 108 -6.60 -9.21 0.66
CA ASN A 108 -5.92 -8.93 -0.62
C ASN A 108 -6.87 -8.49 -1.75
N ASP A 109 -8.01 -7.90 -1.41
CA ASP A 109 -9.06 -7.45 -2.33
C ASP A 109 -9.15 -5.93 -2.33
N PHE A 110 -8.80 -5.32 -3.49
CA PHE A 110 -8.85 -3.87 -3.67
C PHE A 110 -10.27 -3.31 -3.57
N ARG A 111 -11.26 -4.02 -4.11
CA ARG A 111 -12.66 -3.58 -4.12
C ARG A 111 -13.22 -3.52 -2.69
N LYS A 112 -13.03 -4.60 -1.91
CA LYS A 112 -13.43 -4.63 -0.50
C LYS A 112 -12.77 -3.51 0.30
N THR A 113 -11.49 -3.28 0.04
CA THR A 113 -10.73 -2.21 0.70
C THR A 113 -11.27 -0.83 0.32
N ALA A 114 -11.52 -0.57 -0.95
CA ALA A 114 -12.09 0.69 -1.43
C ALA A 114 -13.49 0.96 -0.82
N GLU A 115 -14.34 -0.06 -0.77
CA GLU A 115 -15.67 0.02 -0.14
C GLU A 115 -15.56 0.33 1.37
N ALA A 116 -14.64 -0.32 2.09
CA ALA A 116 -14.41 -0.05 3.50
C ALA A 116 -13.90 1.39 3.74
N VAL A 117 -12.90 1.83 2.97
CA VAL A 117 -12.40 3.22 3.03
C VAL A 117 -13.53 4.21 2.75
N PHE A 118 -14.34 3.95 1.73
CA PHE A 118 -15.47 4.82 1.38
C PHE A 118 -16.49 4.93 2.52
N ARG A 119 -16.87 3.81 3.16
CA ARG A 119 -17.77 3.84 4.32
C ARG A 119 -17.22 4.70 5.45
N ILE A 120 -15.96 4.48 5.84
CA ILE A 120 -15.30 5.17 6.95
C ILE A 120 -15.15 6.66 6.68
N THR A 121 -14.89 7.05 5.42
CA THR A 121 -14.60 8.45 5.07
C THR A 121 -15.85 9.27 4.73
N ARG A 122 -16.94 8.60 4.31
CA ARG A 122 -18.19 9.25 3.86
C ARG A 122 -18.88 10.05 4.97
N GLU A 123 -18.93 9.51 6.18
CA GLU A 123 -19.74 10.10 7.25
C GLU A 123 -19.22 11.46 7.75
N LYS A 124 -17.91 11.69 7.70
CA LYS A 124 -17.28 12.88 8.29
C LYS A 124 -16.34 13.63 7.34
N ASN A 125 -16.41 13.34 6.04
CA ASN A 125 -15.47 13.92 5.05
C ASN A 125 -14.02 13.85 5.54
N THR A 126 -13.67 12.76 6.22
CA THR A 126 -12.33 12.47 6.73
C THR A 126 -11.44 12.08 5.55
N GLY A 127 -10.24 12.62 5.47
CA GLY A 127 -9.30 12.35 4.39
C GLY A 127 -9.06 10.85 4.20
N GLY A 128 -8.57 10.47 3.00
CA GLY A 128 -8.30 9.08 2.66
C GLY A 128 -7.23 8.43 3.54
N VAL A 129 -7.20 7.11 3.49
CA VAL A 129 -6.17 6.28 4.10
C VAL A 129 -5.19 5.87 3.00
N GLN A 130 -3.89 5.87 3.28
CA GLN A 130 -2.86 5.46 2.33
C GLN A 130 -2.43 4.02 2.62
N ILE A 131 -2.23 3.22 1.58
CA ILE A 131 -1.69 1.87 1.71
C ILE A 131 -0.19 1.97 1.50
N ASP A 132 0.60 1.80 2.57
CA ASP A 132 2.07 1.89 2.49
C ASP A 132 2.75 0.87 3.43
N PRO A 133 2.87 -0.39 3.01
CA PRO A 133 3.53 -1.43 3.79
C PRO A 133 5.02 -1.14 4.04
N MET A 134 5.66 -0.34 3.18
CA MET A 134 7.07 0.00 3.35
C MET A 134 7.32 0.84 4.60
N GLN A 135 6.40 1.74 4.95
CA GLN A 135 6.51 2.53 6.17
C GLN A 135 6.31 1.66 7.43
N PHE A 136 5.43 0.66 7.38
CA PHE A 136 5.28 -0.31 8.47
C PHE A 136 6.57 -1.08 8.72
N ALA A 137 7.23 -1.55 7.66
CA ALA A 137 8.53 -2.23 7.75
C ALA A 137 9.62 -1.29 8.25
N LYS A 138 9.71 -0.07 7.72
CA LYS A 138 10.71 0.94 8.08
C LYS A 138 10.72 1.28 9.57
N TYR A 139 9.54 1.47 10.17
CA TYR A 139 9.41 1.83 11.59
C TYR A 139 9.12 0.65 12.51
N GLY A 140 9.18 -0.59 12.01
CA GLY A 140 8.95 -1.80 12.80
C GLY A 140 7.57 -1.83 13.45
N ILE A 141 6.51 -1.42 12.72
CA ILE A 141 5.15 -1.36 13.23
C ILE A 141 4.56 -2.77 13.27
N THR A 142 4.46 -3.35 14.45
CA THR A 142 3.90 -4.69 14.71
C THR A 142 2.52 -4.64 15.35
N SER A 143 2.12 -3.49 15.89
CA SER A 143 0.83 -3.29 16.52
C SER A 143 0.27 -1.92 16.20
N VAL A 144 -1.05 -1.82 16.07
CA VAL A 144 -1.79 -0.61 15.73
C VAL A 144 -2.96 -0.40 16.72
N PRO A 145 -3.40 0.84 16.93
CA PRO A 145 -2.90 2.07 16.34
C PRO A 145 -1.50 2.46 16.85
N ALA A 146 -0.72 3.15 16.01
CA ALA A 146 0.60 3.64 16.38
C ALA A 146 0.86 5.01 15.74
N LEU A 147 1.53 5.90 16.47
CA LEU A 147 2.00 7.20 16.02
C LEU A 147 3.52 7.16 15.88
N VAL A 148 4.04 7.58 14.75
CA VAL A 148 5.46 7.89 14.55
C VAL A 148 5.61 9.38 14.34
N VAL A 149 6.49 10.03 15.09
CA VAL A 149 6.91 11.42 14.88
C VAL A 149 8.36 11.40 14.40
N THR A 150 8.68 12.08 13.30
CA THR A 150 10.01 12.02 12.66
C THR A 150 10.73 13.34 12.72
N CYS A 151 12.04 13.31 13.01
CA CYS A 151 12.92 14.48 13.03
C CYS A 151 14.28 14.15 12.41
N GLY A 152 14.36 14.25 11.08
CA GLY A 152 15.54 13.82 10.32
C GLY A 152 15.63 12.30 10.24
N GLU A 153 16.72 11.73 10.75
CA GLU A 153 16.93 10.29 10.79
C GLU A 153 16.35 9.60 12.04
N ARG A 154 15.98 10.39 13.05
CA ARG A 154 15.39 9.92 14.30
C ARG A 154 13.87 9.94 14.25
N TYR A 155 13.25 9.15 15.11
CA TYR A 155 11.81 9.12 15.27
C TYR A 155 11.40 8.63 16.67
N ASP A 156 10.26 9.12 17.13
CA ASP A 156 9.56 8.60 18.31
C ASP A 156 8.39 7.74 17.88
N LEU A 157 8.15 6.64 18.59
CA LEU A 157 7.07 5.71 18.32
C LEU A 157 6.21 5.51 19.56
N ILE A 158 4.93 5.84 19.45
CA ILE A 158 3.92 5.57 20.49
C ILE A 158 2.92 4.56 19.95
N ARG A 159 2.70 3.48 20.68
CA ARG A 159 1.74 2.42 20.38
C ARG A 159 0.57 2.45 21.34
N GLY A 160 -0.60 2.05 20.85
CA GLY A 160 -1.79 1.86 21.67
C GLY A 160 -2.92 2.83 21.35
N ASN A 161 -4.09 2.53 21.89
CA ASN A 161 -5.31 3.32 21.67
C ASN A 161 -5.33 4.58 22.56
N ILE A 162 -4.41 5.51 22.28
CA ILE A 162 -4.29 6.81 22.95
C ILE A 162 -4.82 7.87 22.00
N ARG A 163 -5.47 8.91 22.50
CA ARG A 163 -5.86 10.08 21.70
C ARG A 163 -4.62 10.67 21.03
N LEU A 164 -4.73 10.99 19.77
CA LEU A 164 -3.57 11.42 18.97
C LEU A 164 -2.92 12.70 19.53
N LYS A 165 -3.74 13.65 19.99
CA LYS A 165 -3.25 14.86 20.69
C LYS A 165 -2.44 14.49 21.93
N ALA A 166 -2.92 13.59 22.78
CA ALA A 166 -2.21 13.17 24.00
C ALA A 166 -0.91 12.40 23.66
N ALA A 167 -0.90 11.62 22.57
CA ALA A 167 0.30 10.98 22.09
C ALA A 167 1.37 11.99 21.63
N LEU A 168 0.96 13.05 20.90
CA LEU A 168 1.84 14.15 20.51
C LEU A 168 2.36 14.95 21.72
N GLU A 169 1.51 15.24 22.69
CA GLU A 169 1.89 15.91 23.95
C GLU A 169 2.95 15.10 24.71
N ARG A 170 2.82 13.77 24.71
CA ARG A 170 3.81 12.90 25.31
C ARG A 170 5.14 12.94 24.57
N VAL A 171 5.15 12.93 23.23
CA VAL A 171 6.36 13.11 22.43
C VAL A 171 6.97 14.49 22.67
N ALA A 172 6.15 15.55 22.73
CA ALA A 172 6.59 16.90 22.99
C ALA A 172 7.31 17.04 24.36
N LYS A 173 6.87 16.24 25.35
CA LYS A 173 7.43 16.29 26.72
C LYS A 173 8.67 15.41 26.89
N GLU A 174 8.70 14.22 26.30
CA GLU A 174 9.66 13.16 26.62
C GLU A 174 10.41 12.63 25.39
N GLY A 175 9.98 13.00 24.15
CA GLY A 175 10.50 12.43 22.91
C GLY A 175 11.74 13.14 22.39
N GLU A 176 12.50 12.44 21.55
CA GLU A 176 13.64 13.01 20.81
C GLU A 176 13.18 14.02 19.75
N CYS A 177 11.97 13.83 19.20
CA CYS A 177 11.36 14.69 18.19
C CYS A 177 10.39 15.73 18.81
N ALA A 178 10.56 16.08 20.07
CA ALA A 178 9.75 17.04 20.80
C ALA A 178 9.44 18.35 20.02
N PRO A 179 10.40 19.03 19.38
CA PRO A 179 10.13 20.27 18.64
C PRO A 179 9.15 20.07 17.47
N VAL A 180 9.16 18.88 16.85
CA VAL A 180 8.24 18.56 15.74
C VAL A 180 6.83 18.32 16.27
N ALA A 181 6.69 17.58 17.36
CA ALA A 181 5.41 17.34 18.00
C ALA A 181 4.76 18.64 18.49
N GLU A 182 5.52 19.53 19.12
CA GLU A 182 5.05 20.86 19.51
C GLU A 182 4.60 21.71 18.32
N ALA A 183 5.33 21.66 17.20
CA ALA A 183 4.95 22.38 15.98
C ALA A 183 3.61 21.89 15.43
N ILE A 184 3.39 20.57 15.41
CA ILE A 184 2.12 19.97 14.95
C ILE A 184 0.97 20.41 15.88
N LEU A 185 1.16 20.36 17.19
CA LEU A 185 0.15 20.78 18.15
C LEU A 185 -0.24 22.24 17.97
N ARG A 186 0.74 23.14 17.87
CA ARG A 186 0.50 24.58 17.64
C ARG A 186 -0.21 24.90 16.33
N GLU A 187 0.06 24.14 15.28
CA GLU A 187 -0.59 24.32 13.98
C GLU A 187 -2.07 23.88 14.02
N SER A 188 -2.40 22.92 14.86
CA SER A 188 -3.78 22.41 15.03
C SER A 188 -4.70 23.33 15.85
N GLU A 189 -4.14 24.29 16.58
CA GLU A 189 -4.88 25.24 17.43
C GLU A 189 -5.22 26.55 16.68
N ARG A 190 -4.77 26.69 15.45
CA ARG A 190 -5.05 27.85 14.57
C ARG A 190 -6.24 27.59 13.67
#